data_b276514621d2001bd2c1435137d7e0c4
#
_entry.id   b276514621d2001bd2c1435137d7e0c4
#
_cell.length_a   1.000
_cell.length_b   1.000
_cell.length_c   1.000
_cell.angle_alpha   90.00
_cell.angle_beta   90.00
_cell.angle_gamma   90.00
#
_symmetry.space_group_name_H-M   'P 1'
#
loop_
_entity.id
_entity.type
_entity.pdbx_description
1 polymer ?
#
loop_
_entity_poly.entity_id
_entity_poly.type
_entity_poly.pdbx_seq_one_letter_code
_entity_poly.pdbx_strand_id
1 'polypeptide(L)'
;MKIIFSVLNTGLGNNGGSKTIIESANTLVNLNHDVYILDSGKSMYTWGPIKAQHIKLKTKRDIPDADVIVSTGFKSVRATVRLPKRCGVQFTYMRGWELWKMSQQQIINEVLKAPTIKIVNSIGLQQKLKSLGFESYIIRPGNDFNSIYPMISRTQNVVLGGLYHTKHKTKRHSWIIHTAKALKSKYTNIQLWMFGSDSDPNIPVIDKYLYQPNKIKKASFYNGITVWLAPSELEGLHIPPQEAMLAECVVVTTDAPLSGTSDYISHEKTGLVAKNDIFSFVAQVERLIRDPLLRSKISKNGRKMIIDLGSRETNMQKMVKLFEEFI
;
A
#
# COMPACT_ATOMS: atom_id res chain seq x y z
N MET A 1 -12.43 -16.54 -16.39
CA MET A 1 -13.03 -15.18 -16.39
C MET A 1 -12.13 -14.22 -17.15
N LYS A 2 -12.72 -13.32 -17.93
CA LYS A 2 -12.00 -12.22 -18.62
C LYS A 2 -12.11 -10.94 -17.80
N ILE A 3 -10.98 -10.37 -17.37
CA ILE A 3 -10.91 -9.24 -16.43
C ILE A 3 -10.12 -8.11 -17.05
N ILE A 4 -10.68 -6.90 -17.09
CA ILE A 4 -9.97 -5.70 -17.54
C ILE A 4 -9.66 -4.80 -16.34
N PHE A 5 -8.38 -4.45 -16.12
CA PHE A 5 -8.01 -3.32 -15.27
C PHE A 5 -7.86 -2.06 -16.12
N SER A 6 -8.72 -1.08 -15.88
CA SER A 6 -8.70 0.20 -16.59
C SER A 6 -7.84 1.21 -15.84
N VAL A 7 -6.75 1.64 -16.46
CA VAL A 7 -5.90 2.74 -16.02
C VAL A 7 -6.01 3.95 -16.96
N LEU A 8 -7.13 4.06 -17.68
CA LEU A 8 -7.40 5.17 -18.60
C LEU A 8 -7.27 6.52 -17.85
N ASN A 9 -6.65 7.49 -18.51
CA ASN A 9 -6.36 8.84 -17.96
C ASN A 9 -5.49 8.86 -16.69
N THR A 10 -5.06 7.71 -16.19
CA THR A 10 -4.15 7.61 -15.03
C THR A 10 -2.77 7.12 -15.46
N GLY A 11 -2.72 6.13 -16.35
CA GLY A 11 -1.51 5.48 -16.83
C GLY A 11 -0.83 4.60 -15.78
N LEU A 12 0.24 3.94 -16.22
CA LEU A 12 1.12 3.15 -15.36
C LEU A 12 2.48 3.83 -15.26
N GLY A 13 2.97 4.04 -14.04
CA GLY A 13 4.28 4.59 -13.78
C GLY A 13 4.99 3.87 -12.64
N ASN A 14 6.24 4.22 -12.37
CA ASN A 14 7.03 3.64 -11.27
C ASN A 14 6.56 4.20 -9.92
N ASN A 15 5.47 3.68 -9.41
CA ASN A 15 4.89 4.04 -8.12
C ASN A 15 4.14 2.85 -7.49
N GLY A 16 3.86 2.94 -6.18
CA GLY A 16 3.19 1.88 -5.42
C GLY A 16 1.79 1.54 -5.93
N GLY A 17 1.06 2.53 -6.45
CA GLY A 17 -0.27 2.32 -7.04
C GLY A 17 -0.22 1.44 -8.28
N SER A 18 0.64 1.76 -9.25
CA SER A 18 0.83 0.94 -10.45
C SER A 18 1.37 -0.44 -10.13
N LYS A 19 2.34 -0.52 -9.20
CA LYS A 19 2.87 -1.81 -8.72
C LYS A 19 1.75 -2.71 -8.20
N THR A 20 0.86 -2.20 -7.37
CA THR A 20 -0.25 -2.98 -6.82
C THR A 20 -1.18 -3.51 -7.91
N ILE A 21 -1.53 -2.68 -8.91
CA ILE A 21 -2.38 -3.11 -10.04
C ILE A 21 -1.71 -4.25 -10.81
N ILE A 22 -0.44 -4.05 -11.19
CA ILE A 22 0.29 -5.02 -11.99
C ILE A 22 0.46 -6.34 -11.24
N GLU A 23 0.83 -6.29 -9.95
CA GLU A 23 0.97 -7.50 -9.14
C GLU A 23 -0.37 -8.22 -8.94
N SER A 24 -1.49 -7.49 -8.80
CA SER A 24 -2.83 -8.09 -8.76
C SER A 24 -3.20 -8.73 -10.10
N ALA A 25 -2.99 -8.03 -11.22
CA ALA A 25 -3.23 -8.56 -12.55
C ALA A 25 -2.39 -9.81 -12.84
N ASN A 26 -1.09 -9.77 -12.52
CA ASN A 26 -0.20 -10.91 -12.69
C ASN A 26 -0.62 -12.12 -11.84
N THR A 27 -1.14 -11.89 -10.64
CA THR A 27 -1.64 -12.96 -9.78
C THR A 27 -2.89 -13.60 -10.37
N LEU A 28 -3.82 -12.80 -10.91
CA LEU A 28 -5.01 -13.32 -11.59
C LEU A 28 -4.66 -14.12 -12.86
N VAL A 29 -3.62 -13.69 -13.61
CA VAL A 29 -3.09 -14.50 -14.73
C VAL A 29 -2.55 -15.85 -14.22
N ASN A 30 -1.81 -15.86 -13.11
CA ASN A 30 -1.32 -17.12 -12.51
C ASN A 30 -2.46 -18.01 -11.98
N LEU A 31 -3.64 -17.43 -11.68
CA LEU A 31 -4.87 -18.14 -11.32
C LEU A 31 -5.70 -18.55 -12.55
N ASN A 32 -5.11 -18.54 -13.75
CA ASN A 32 -5.72 -18.93 -15.03
C ASN A 32 -6.91 -18.07 -15.47
N HIS A 33 -6.88 -16.75 -15.17
CA HIS A 33 -7.82 -15.81 -15.73
C HIS A 33 -7.22 -15.07 -16.93
N ASP A 34 -8.04 -14.68 -17.89
CA ASP A 34 -7.66 -13.80 -19.01
C ASP A 34 -7.67 -12.35 -18.54
N VAL A 35 -6.50 -11.78 -18.32
CA VAL A 35 -6.38 -10.46 -17.71
C VAL A 35 -5.78 -9.45 -18.68
N TYR A 36 -6.44 -8.30 -18.76
CA TYR A 36 -6.04 -7.18 -19.61
C TYR A 36 -5.79 -5.94 -18.77
N ILE A 37 -4.80 -5.12 -19.16
CA ILE A 37 -4.61 -3.77 -18.62
C ILE A 37 -4.87 -2.79 -19.76
N LEU A 38 -5.92 -2.00 -19.63
CA LEU A 38 -6.32 -0.99 -20.61
C LEU A 38 -5.74 0.37 -20.22
N ASP A 39 -4.84 0.88 -21.05
CA ASP A 39 -4.07 2.09 -20.79
C ASP A 39 -4.17 3.08 -21.96
N SER A 40 -4.24 4.37 -21.66
CA SER A 40 -4.12 5.47 -22.62
C SER A 40 -2.93 6.40 -22.31
N GLY A 41 -2.13 6.05 -21.29
CA GLY A 41 -1.02 6.85 -20.81
C GLY A 41 0.26 6.70 -21.62
N LYS A 42 1.16 7.68 -21.47
CA LYS A 42 2.52 7.66 -22.03
C LYS A 42 3.55 7.07 -21.07
N SER A 43 3.23 6.99 -19.78
CA SER A 43 4.14 6.48 -18.75
C SER A 43 4.33 4.98 -18.87
N MET A 44 5.56 4.53 -18.56
CA MET A 44 5.91 3.11 -18.60
C MET A 44 6.27 2.63 -17.18
N TYR A 45 5.81 1.43 -16.84
CA TYR A 45 6.20 0.72 -15.64
C TYR A 45 7.40 -0.18 -15.93
N THR A 46 8.46 -0.03 -15.13
CA THR A 46 9.72 -0.78 -15.30
C THR A 46 10.15 -1.53 -14.03
N TRP A 47 9.36 -1.51 -12.95
CA TRP A 47 9.73 -2.18 -11.69
C TRP A 47 9.51 -3.68 -11.68
N GLY A 48 8.99 -4.25 -12.75
CA GLY A 48 8.78 -5.68 -12.88
C GLY A 48 8.00 -6.06 -14.13
N PRO A 49 7.85 -7.36 -14.41
CA PRO A 49 7.14 -7.85 -15.59
C PRO A 49 5.64 -7.58 -15.49
N ILE A 50 5.00 -7.37 -16.64
CA ILE A 50 3.55 -7.35 -16.80
C ILE A 50 3.17 -8.64 -17.53
N LYS A 51 2.51 -9.60 -16.84
CA LYS A 51 2.04 -10.87 -17.41
C LYS A 51 0.67 -10.70 -18.10
N ALA A 52 -0.15 -9.78 -17.60
CA ALA A 52 -1.42 -9.42 -18.21
C ALA A 52 -1.23 -8.80 -19.59
N GLN A 53 -2.18 -8.98 -20.49
CA GLN A 53 -2.15 -8.37 -21.80
C GLN A 53 -2.31 -6.85 -21.68
N HIS A 54 -1.26 -6.10 -22.04
CA HIS A 54 -1.25 -4.64 -21.94
C HIS A 54 -1.71 -4.02 -23.26
N ILE A 55 -2.90 -3.41 -23.24
CA ILE A 55 -3.52 -2.77 -24.41
C ILE A 55 -3.42 -1.27 -24.28
N LYS A 56 -2.69 -0.64 -25.21
CA LYS A 56 -2.69 0.81 -25.38
C LYS A 56 -3.89 1.20 -26.26
N LEU A 57 -4.88 1.81 -25.63
CA LEU A 57 -6.13 2.17 -26.31
C LEU A 57 -5.89 3.25 -27.38
N LYS A 58 -6.18 2.94 -28.63
CA LYS A 58 -6.24 3.89 -29.74
C LYS A 58 -7.69 4.18 -30.11
N THR A 59 -8.51 3.14 -30.23
CA THR A 59 -9.93 3.21 -30.51
C THR A 59 -10.74 2.32 -29.57
N LYS A 60 -12.05 2.57 -29.45
CA LYS A 60 -12.91 1.70 -28.63
C LYS A 60 -13.05 0.28 -29.19
N ARG A 61 -12.68 0.05 -30.45
CA ARG A 61 -12.69 -1.29 -31.08
C ARG A 61 -11.56 -2.18 -30.55
N ASP A 62 -10.47 -1.57 -30.04
CA ASP A 62 -9.33 -2.32 -29.51
C ASP A 62 -9.61 -2.98 -28.14
N ILE A 63 -10.76 -2.63 -27.51
CA ILE A 63 -11.12 -3.14 -26.20
C ILE A 63 -11.74 -4.53 -26.37
N PRO A 64 -11.19 -5.58 -25.72
CA PRO A 64 -11.78 -6.92 -25.77
C PRO A 64 -13.13 -6.97 -25.04
N ASP A 65 -13.95 -7.95 -25.37
CA ASP A 65 -15.09 -8.33 -24.55
C ASP A 65 -14.58 -8.92 -23.25
N ALA A 66 -15.24 -8.60 -22.14
CA ALA A 66 -14.86 -9.06 -20.81
C ALA A 66 -16.08 -9.31 -19.92
N ASP A 67 -15.88 -10.11 -18.87
CA ASP A 67 -16.90 -10.35 -17.85
C ASP A 67 -16.97 -9.16 -16.88
N VAL A 68 -15.81 -8.58 -16.54
CA VAL A 68 -15.70 -7.45 -15.63
C VAL A 68 -14.64 -6.44 -16.08
N ILE A 69 -14.90 -5.18 -15.76
CA ILE A 69 -13.93 -4.10 -15.90
C ILE A 69 -13.78 -3.32 -14.60
N VAL A 70 -12.53 -3.16 -14.14
CA VAL A 70 -12.17 -2.53 -12.89
C VAL A 70 -11.44 -1.22 -13.15
N SER A 71 -12.06 -0.09 -12.84
CA SER A 71 -11.36 1.20 -12.82
C SER A 71 -10.48 1.32 -11.57
N THR A 72 -9.22 1.73 -11.73
CA THR A 72 -8.19 1.60 -10.68
C THR A 72 -7.60 2.93 -10.20
N GLY A 73 -8.09 4.03 -10.67
CA GLY A 73 -7.73 5.37 -10.23
C GLY A 73 -8.91 6.30 -10.46
N PHE A 74 -9.06 7.33 -9.66
CA PHE A 74 -10.26 8.18 -9.74
C PHE A 74 -10.47 8.78 -11.12
N LYS A 75 -9.41 9.24 -11.81
CA LYS A 75 -9.51 9.75 -13.18
C LYS A 75 -9.92 8.69 -14.20
N SER A 76 -9.69 7.40 -13.94
CA SER A 76 -10.08 6.33 -14.86
C SER A 76 -11.57 6.03 -14.81
N VAL A 77 -12.26 6.29 -13.69
CA VAL A 77 -13.69 5.99 -13.52
C VAL A 77 -14.53 6.64 -14.61
N ARG A 78 -14.38 7.94 -14.81
CA ARG A 78 -15.16 8.70 -15.82
C ARG A 78 -14.96 8.18 -17.25
N ALA A 79 -13.77 7.71 -17.57
CA ALA A 79 -13.51 7.11 -18.88
C ALA A 79 -14.12 5.70 -18.98
N THR A 80 -13.98 4.91 -17.91
CA THR A 80 -14.42 3.51 -17.85
C THR A 80 -15.95 3.39 -17.94
N VAL A 81 -16.71 4.23 -17.23
CA VAL A 81 -18.19 4.18 -17.27
C VAL A 81 -18.80 4.47 -18.65
N ARG A 82 -18.03 5.05 -19.57
CA ARG A 82 -18.45 5.35 -20.95
C ARG A 82 -18.12 4.26 -21.95
N LEU A 83 -17.54 3.16 -21.48
CA LEU A 83 -17.19 2.02 -22.32
C LEU A 83 -18.41 1.18 -22.67
N PRO A 84 -18.38 0.43 -23.77
CA PRO A 84 -19.50 -0.42 -24.18
C PRO A 84 -19.84 -1.48 -23.14
N LYS A 85 -21.12 -1.88 -23.05
CA LYS A 85 -21.60 -2.94 -22.13
C LYS A 85 -20.86 -4.28 -22.30
N ARG A 86 -20.34 -4.59 -23.49
CA ARG A 86 -19.53 -5.79 -23.75
C ARG A 86 -18.22 -5.86 -22.94
N CYS A 87 -17.81 -4.77 -22.30
CA CYS A 87 -16.69 -4.76 -21.35
C CYS A 87 -17.06 -5.33 -19.97
N GLY A 88 -18.31 -5.80 -19.79
CA GLY A 88 -18.77 -6.49 -18.59
C GLY A 88 -19.21 -5.56 -17.46
N VAL A 89 -19.39 -6.17 -16.28
CA VAL A 89 -19.81 -5.47 -15.06
C VAL A 89 -18.71 -4.51 -14.59
N GLN A 90 -19.12 -3.30 -14.21
CA GLN A 90 -18.17 -2.22 -13.89
C GLN A 90 -17.91 -2.09 -12.39
N PHE A 91 -16.64 -2.20 -12.01
CA PHE A 91 -16.15 -1.99 -10.66
C PHE A 91 -15.24 -0.77 -10.58
N THR A 92 -15.19 -0.15 -9.40
CA THR A 92 -14.19 0.87 -9.04
C THR A 92 -13.39 0.39 -7.86
N TYR A 93 -12.09 0.15 -8.03
CA TYR A 93 -11.19 -0.25 -6.97
C TYR A 93 -10.45 0.96 -6.41
N MET A 94 -10.95 1.48 -5.30
CA MET A 94 -10.39 2.62 -4.59
C MET A 94 -9.28 2.15 -3.65
N ARG A 95 -8.06 2.69 -3.85
CA ARG A 95 -6.85 2.30 -3.09
C ARG A 95 -6.25 3.45 -2.29
N GLY A 96 -6.99 4.54 -2.14
CA GLY A 96 -6.65 5.73 -1.38
C GLY A 96 -7.72 6.79 -1.56
N TRP A 97 -7.69 7.81 -0.72
CA TRP A 97 -8.53 9.00 -0.84
C TRP A 97 -7.74 10.08 -1.59
N GLU A 98 -7.88 10.14 -2.93
CA GLU A 98 -6.98 10.87 -3.84
C GLU A 98 -7.18 12.41 -3.84
N LEU A 99 -7.21 13.06 -2.67
CA LEU A 99 -7.36 14.52 -2.54
C LEU A 99 -6.22 15.32 -3.22
N TRP A 100 -5.11 14.69 -3.53
CA TRP A 100 -4.02 15.32 -4.30
C TRP A 100 -4.32 15.48 -5.79
N LYS A 101 -5.40 14.88 -6.28
CA LYS A 101 -5.83 14.95 -7.70
C LYS A 101 -7.20 15.58 -7.89
N MET A 102 -8.07 15.48 -6.91
CA MET A 102 -9.48 15.86 -6.99
C MET A 102 -9.94 16.44 -5.65
N SER A 103 -10.86 17.42 -5.68
CA SER A 103 -11.54 17.86 -4.47
C SER A 103 -12.47 16.76 -3.92
N GLN A 104 -12.83 16.83 -2.65
CA GLN A 104 -13.79 15.88 -2.07
C GLN A 104 -15.11 15.86 -2.83
N GLN A 105 -15.60 17.02 -3.24
CA GLN A 105 -16.85 17.13 -4.00
C GLN A 105 -16.75 16.45 -5.38
N GLN A 106 -15.62 16.58 -6.06
CA GLN A 106 -15.37 15.85 -7.31
C GLN A 106 -15.32 14.34 -7.10
N ILE A 107 -14.66 13.86 -6.03
CA ILE A 107 -14.64 12.44 -5.69
C ILE A 107 -16.06 11.91 -5.49
N ILE A 108 -16.91 12.65 -4.74
CA ILE A 108 -18.30 12.26 -4.53
C ILE A 108 -19.07 12.21 -5.87
N ASN A 109 -18.98 13.25 -6.67
CA ASN A 109 -19.79 13.36 -7.87
C ASN A 109 -19.31 12.47 -9.02
N GLU A 110 -18.00 12.31 -9.21
CA GLU A 110 -17.44 11.63 -10.39
C GLU A 110 -17.02 10.18 -10.11
N VAL A 111 -16.78 9.82 -8.83
CA VAL A 111 -16.33 8.49 -8.45
C VAL A 111 -17.38 7.73 -7.64
N LEU A 112 -17.89 8.32 -6.55
CA LEU A 112 -18.81 7.60 -5.68
C LEU A 112 -20.21 7.45 -6.32
N LYS A 113 -20.73 8.50 -6.98
CA LYS A 113 -22.02 8.47 -7.70
C LYS A 113 -21.94 7.75 -9.05
N ALA A 114 -20.75 7.39 -9.54
CA ALA A 114 -20.64 6.62 -10.76
C ALA A 114 -21.36 5.26 -10.63
N PRO A 115 -22.05 4.76 -11.69
CA PRO A 115 -22.78 3.49 -11.63
C PRO A 115 -21.85 2.29 -11.70
N THR A 116 -21.00 2.13 -10.68
CA THR A 116 -20.04 1.05 -10.54
C THR A 116 -20.09 0.49 -9.12
N ILE A 117 -19.79 -0.80 -8.97
CA ILE A 117 -19.65 -1.45 -7.68
C ILE A 117 -18.32 -1.01 -7.05
N LYS A 118 -18.35 -0.53 -5.80
CA LYS A 118 -17.17 0.03 -5.13
C LYS A 118 -16.43 -1.04 -4.37
N ILE A 119 -15.15 -1.18 -4.68
CA ILE A 119 -14.20 -1.99 -3.92
C ILE A 119 -13.20 -1.03 -3.27
N VAL A 120 -12.88 -1.27 -2.00
CA VAL A 120 -11.86 -0.54 -1.24
C VAL A 120 -10.81 -1.51 -0.71
N ASN A 121 -9.62 -1.02 -0.45
CA ASN A 121 -8.51 -1.86 0.03
C ASN A 121 -8.34 -1.85 1.55
N SER A 122 -9.16 -1.10 2.30
CA SER A 122 -9.01 -0.97 3.75
C SER A 122 -10.33 -0.65 4.45
N ILE A 123 -10.38 -0.99 5.75
CA ILE A 123 -11.50 -0.64 6.64
C ILE A 123 -11.65 0.88 6.73
N GLY A 124 -10.55 1.63 6.83
CA GLY A 124 -10.59 3.09 6.91
C GLY A 124 -11.28 3.73 5.69
N LEU A 125 -10.99 3.24 4.49
CA LEU A 125 -11.69 3.69 3.27
C LEU A 125 -13.15 3.26 3.25
N GLN A 126 -13.48 2.05 3.70
CA GLN A 126 -14.86 1.59 3.79
C GLN A 126 -15.69 2.48 4.73
N GLN A 127 -15.16 2.76 5.93
CA GLN A 127 -15.80 3.66 6.90
C GLN A 127 -15.98 5.07 6.32
N LYS A 128 -14.97 5.57 5.57
CA LYS A 128 -15.07 6.86 4.91
C LYS A 128 -16.19 6.88 3.86
N LEU A 129 -16.32 5.84 3.03
CA LEU A 129 -17.41 5.73 2.05
C LEU A 129 -18.77 5.65 2.76
N LYS A 130 -18.87 4.79 3.79
CA LYS A 130 -20.09 4.63 4.59
C LYS A 130 -20.54 5.93 5.24
N SER A 131 -19.62 6.74 5.77
CA SER A 131 -19.94 8.07 6.35
C SER A 131 -20.48 9.07 5.32
N LEU A 132 -20.27 8.80 4.03
CA LEU A 132 -20.79 9.59 2.91
C LEU A 132 -22.03 8.95 2.25
N GLY A 133 -22.56 7.86 2.82
CA GLY A 133 -23.75 7.17 2.33
C GLY A 133 -23.50 6.19 1.18
N PHE A 134 -22.27 5.69 1.00
CA PHE A 134 -21.94 4.75 -0.07
C PHE A 134 -21.49 3.40 0.48
N GLU A 135 -22.03 2.33 -0.07
CA GLU A 135 -21.62 0.96 0.22
C GLU A 135 -20.35 0.57 -0.55
N SER A 136 -19.56 -0.34 0.00
CA SER A 136 -18.37 -0.87 -0.66
C SER A 136 -17.93 -2.21 -0.07
N TYR A 137 -17.22 -2.99 -0.88
CA TYR A 137 -16.63 -4.27 -0.53
C TYR A 137 -15.13 -4.12 -0.23
N ILE A 138 -14.63 -4.82 0.79
CA ILE A 138 -13.19 -4.78 1.12
C ILE A 138 -12.48 -5.91 0.40
N ILE A 139 -11.57 -5.56 -0.51
CA ILE A 139 -10.60 -6.50 -1.10
C ILE A 139 -9.20 -5.90 -0.93
N ARG A 140 -8.38 -6.50 -0.09
CA ARG A 140 -6.99 -6.08 0.11
C ARG A 140 -6.11 -6.63 -1.02
N PRO A 141 -5.04 -5.92 -1.43
CA PRO A 141 -4.13 -6.44 -2.46
C PRO A 141 -3.33 -7.67 -1.99
N GLY A 142 -3.23 -7.87 -0.67
CA GLY A 142 -2.42 -8.93 -0.07
C GLY A 142 -0.92 -8.71 -0.20
N ASN A 143 -0.15 -9.58 0.44
CA ASN A 143 1.30 -9.54 0.47
C ASN A 143 1.92 -10.79 -0.16
N ASP A 144 3.17 -10.67 -0.58
CA ASP A 144 3.99 -11.78 -1.11
C ASP A 144 4.80 -12.39 0.05
N PHE A 145 4.29 -13.44 0.66
CA PHE A 145 4.91 -14.10 1.81
C PHE A 145 6.20 -14.84 1.45
N ASN A 146 6.41 -15.17 0.17
CA ASN A 146 7.60 -15.86 -0.31
C ASN A 146 8.77 -14.89 -0.50
N SER A 147 8.48 -13.59 -0.69
CA SER A 147 9.51 -12.57 -0.92
C SER A 147 10.01 -11.93 0.38
N ILE A 148 9.17 -11.85 1.42
CA ILE A 148 9.52 -11.20 2.69
C ILE A 148 9.12 -12.11 3.85
N TYR A 149 10.12 -12.59 4.56
CA TYR A 149 10.00 -13.44 5.75
C TYR A 149 11.22 -13.21 6.64
N PRO A 150 11.23 -13.65 7.91
CA PRO A 150 12.39 -13.55 8.77
C PRO A 150 13.54 -14.43 8.23
N MET A 151 14.67 -13.81 7.90
CA MET A 151 15.83 -14.48 7.29
C MET A 151 16.99 -14.66 8.27
N ILE A 152 17.10 -13.78 9.27
CA ILE A 152 18.22 -13.73 10.21
C ILE A 152 17.72 -13.45 11.63
N SER A 153 18.46 -13.95 12.62
CA SER A 153 18.29 -13.53 14.01
C SER A 153 18.69 -12.06 14.16
N ARG A 154 17.83 -11.26 14.80
CA ARG A 154 18.09 -9.84 14.98
C ARG A 154 19.20 -9.61 16.00
N THR A 155 20.05 -8.64 15.70
CA THR A 155 21.07 -8.16 16.64
C THR A 155 20.41 -7.40 17.80
N GLN A 156 21.14 -7.20 18.90
CA GLN A 156 20.68 -6.37 20.02
C GLN A 156 20.56 -4.89 19.65
N ASN A 157 21.24 -4.45 18.60
CA ASN A 157 21.20 -3.07 18.14
C ASN A 157 19.83 -2.73 17.54
N VAL A 158 19.32 -1.54 17.88
CA VAL A 158 18.05 -1.05 17.36
C VAL A 158 18.28 -0.28 16.07
N VAL A 159 17.75 -0.82 14.99
CA VAL A 159 17.73 -0.15 13.69
C VAL A 159 16.31 0.36 13.43
N LEU A 160 16.17 1.68 13.34
CA LEU A 160 14.94 2.35 12.93
C LEU A 160 14.85 2.31 11.41
N GLY A 161 13.66 2.06 10.87
CA GLY A 161 13.45 2.04 9.43
C GLY A 161 12.29 2.92 8.99
N GLY A 162 12.34 3.43 7.77
CA GLY A 162 11.25 4.23 7.23
C GLY A 162 11.33 4.51 5.75
N LEU A 163 10.24 5.06 5.21
CA LEU A 163 10.15 5.46 3.81
C LEU A 163 10.55 6.93 3.66
N TYR A 164 11.47 7.22 2.74
CA TYR A 164 11.78 8.59 2.33
C TYR A 164 10.98 8.96 1.09
N HIS A 165 10.18 10.01 1.18
CA HIS A 165 9.32 10.46 0.08
C HIS A 165 9.00 11.95 0.22
N THR A 166 9.57 12.79 -0.64
CA THR A 166 9.44 14.26 -0.55
C THR A 166 8.18 14.81 -1.21
N LYS A 167 7.69 14.15 -2.27
CA LYS A 167 6.56 14.64 -3.09
C LYS A 167 5.21 14.71 -2.35
N HIS A 168 5.04 13.91 -1.30
CA HIS A 168 3.81 13.87 -0.52
C HIS A 168 4.08 14.16 0.95
N LYS A 169 3.77 15.38 1.39
CA LYS A 169 3.97 15.83 2.79
C LYS A 169 3.24 14.93 3.80
N THR A 170 2.10 14.36 3.41
CA THR A 170 1.31 13.42 4.23
C THR A 170 2.04 12.13 4.59
N LYS A 171 3.14 11.79 3.91
CA LYS A 171 4.02 10.66 4.27
C LYS A 171 4.88 10.95 5.51
N ARG A 172 5.06 12.23 5.86
CA ARG A 172 5.76 12.68 7.08
C ARG A 172 7.15 12.06 7.28
N HIS A 173 7.93 11.90 6.20
CA HIS A 173 9.33 11.44 6.33
C HIS A 173 10.16 12.33 7.28
N SER A 174 9.81 13.62 7.41
CA SER A 174 10.43 14.54 8.37
C SER A 174 10.25 14.09 9.83
N TRP A 175 9.15 13.44 10.17
CA TRP A 175 8.94 12.87 11.52
C TRP A 175 9.88 11.71 11.78
N ILE A 176 10.15 10.89 10.78
CA ILE A 176 11.11 9.77 10.86
C ILE A 176 12.51 10.32 11.18
N ILE A 177 12.93 11.34 10.43
CA ILE A 177 14.22 12.01 10.60
C ILE A 177 14.32 12.68 11.99
N HIS A 178 13.26 13.41 12.39
CA HIS A 178 13.19 14.06 13.71
C HIS A 178 13.29 13.03 14.84
N THR A 179 12.53 11.94 14.74
CA THR A 179 12.56 10.84 15.74
C THR A 179 13.95 10.25 15.87
N ALA A 180 14.61 9.97 14.74
CA ALA A 180 15.97 9.42 14.77
C ALA A 180 16.97 10.41 15.38
N LYS A 181 16.89 11.71 15.06
CA LYS A 181 17.74 12.76 15.68
C LYS A 181 17.56 12.80 17.19
N ALA A 182 16.31 12.85 17.66
CA ALA A 182 15.99 12.91 19.09
C ALA A 182 16.45 11.67 19.86
N LEU A 183 16.38 10.49 19.24
CA LEU A 183 16.77 9.25 19.91
C LEU A 183 18.28 8.98 19.83
N LYS A 184 18.96 9.34 18.74
CA LYS A 184 20.42 9.23 18.64
C LYS A 184 21.15 10.16 19.62
N SER A 185 20.55 11.28 20.04
CA SER A 185 21.12 12.12 21.08
C SER A 185 21.11 11.48 22.49
N LYS A 186 20.24 10.48 22.72
CA LYS A 186 20.09 9.77 23.99
C LYS A 186 20.72 8.38 23.99
N TYR A 187 20.81 7.72 22.83
CA TYR A 187 21.21 6.33 22.67
C TYR A 187 22.27 6.19 21.58
N THR A 188 23.47 5.72 21.92
CA THR A 188 24.61 5.67 21.00
C THR A 188 24.51 4.60 19.91
N ASN A 189 23.75 3.53 20.14
CA ASN A 189 23.70 2.35 19.27
C ASN A 189 22.42 2.28 18.41
N ILE A 190 21.90 3.44 18.00
CA ILE A 190 20.73 3.52 17.11
C ILE A 190 21.16 3.89 15.70
N GLN A 191 20.64 3.17 14.73
CA GLN A 191 20.77 3.51 13.31
C GLN A 191 19.42 3.89 12.71
N LEU A 192 19.44 4.74 11.69
CA LEU A 192 18.30 5.04 10.82
C LEU A 192 18.59 4.55 9.40
N TRP A 193 17.79 3.60 8.92
CA TRP A 193 17.82 3.14 7.55
C TRP A 193 16.56 3.60 6.82
N MET A 194 16.71 4.15 5.63
CA MET A 194 15.58 4.58 4.83
C MET A 194 15.69 4.07 3.39
N PHE A 195 14.57 3.95 2.71
CA PHE A 195 14.54 3.76 1.27
C PHE A 195 13.48 4.63 0.62
N GLY A 196 13.59 4.86 -0.67
CA GLY A 196 12.61 5.66 -1.41
C GLY A 196 12.79 5.61 -2.92
N SER A 197 11.94 6.35 -3.62
CA SER A 197 12.05 6.60 -5.05
C SER A 197 12.78 7.91 -5.39
N ASP A 198 13.05 8.73 -4.40
CA ASP A 198 13.83 9.95 -4.52
C ASP A 198 15.33 9.60 -4.40
N SER A 199 16.20 10.39 -5.02
CA SER A 199 17.66 10.23 -4.87
C SER A 199 18.09 10.30 -3.39
N ASP A 200 19.29 9.82 -3.09
CA ASP A 200 19.84 9.89 -1.73
C ASP A 200 19.82 11.35 -1.24
N PRO A 201 19.16 11.62 -0.10
CA PRO A 201 19.04 12.97 0.41
C PRO A 201 20.33 13.50 1.08
N ASN A 202 21.36 12.67 1.25
CA ASN A 202 22.60 13.00 1.95
C ASN A 202 22.38 13.65 3.34
N ILE A 203 21.40 13.16 4.10
CA ILE A 203 21.07 13.67 5.42
C ILE A 203 21.90 12.91 6.46
N PRO A 204 22.77 13.57 7.26
CA PRO A 204 23.75 12.91 8.15
C PRO A 204 23.16 11.93 9.18
N VAL A 205 21.89 12.09 9.56
CA VAL A 205 21.22 11.19 10.51
C VAL A 205 20.83 9.85 9.89
N ILE A 206 20.80 9.74 8.54
CA ILE A 206 20.47 8.51 7.81
C ILE A 206 21.77 7.71 7.63
N ASP A 207 21.87 6.57 8.30
CA ASP A 207 23.06 5.72 8.23
C ASP A 207 23.10 4.84 6.98
N LYS A 208 21.92 4.54 6.41
CA LYS A 208 21.79 3.75 5.19
C LYS A 208 20.59 4.20 4.38
N TYR A 209 20.82 4.46 3.10
CA TYR A 209 19.75 4.76 2.15
C TYR A 209 19.75 3.79 0.97
N LEU A 210 18.57 3.33 0.54
CA LEU A 210 18.41 2.53 -0.67
C LEU A 210 17.50 3.26 -1.67
N TYR A 211 18.08 3.63 -2.80
CA TYR A 211 17.34 4.20 -3.92
C TYR A 211 16.67 3.09 -4.71
N GLN A 212 15.34 3.14 -4.84
CA GLN A 212 14.50 2.22 -5.62
C GLN A 212 14.91 0.73 -5.48
N PRO A 213 14.95 0.16 -4.26
CA PRO A 213 15.43 -1.19 -4.06
C PRO A 213 14.54 -2.21 -4.78
N ASN A 214 15.15 -3.18 -5.43
CA ASN A 214 14.46 -4.35 -5.96
C ASN A 214 13.92 -5.24 -4.82
N LYS A 215 13.16 -6.29 -5.16
CA LYS A 215 12.54 -7.17 -4.15
C LYS A 215 13.56 -7.78 -3.18
N ILE A 216 14.69 -8.26 -3.67
CA ILE A 216 15.73 -8.92 -2.86
C ILE A 216 16.38 -7.93 -1.89
N LYS A 217 16.83 -6.77 -2.40
CA LYS A 217 17.41 -5.71 -1.57
C LYS A 217 16.43 -5.22 -0.52
N LYS A 218 15.14 -5.12 -0.87
CA LYS A 218 14.08 -4.69 0.05
C LYS A 218 13.83 -5.72 1.16
N ALA A 219 13.80 -7.02 0.84
CA ALA A 219 13.67 -8.08 1.83
C ALA A 219 14.84 -8.09 2.83
N SER A 220 16.06 -8.00 2.34
CA SER A 220 17.27 -7.87 3.18
C SER A 220 17.23 -6.60 4.04
N PHE A 221 16.75 -5.49 3.48
CA PHE A 221 16.61 -4.22 4.20
C PHE A 221 15.62 -4.35 5.37
N TYR A 222 14.43 -4.91 5.17
CA TYR A 222 13.47 -5.13 6.26
C TYR A 222 14.00 -6.08 7.32
N ASN A 223 14.76 -7.10 6.94
CA ASN A 223 15.38 -8.02 7.90
C ASN A 223 16.43 -7.35 8.79
N GLY A 224 17.09 -6.30 8.32
CA GLY A 224 18.02 -5.50 9.11
C GLY A 224 17.36 -4.48 10.06
N ILE A 225 16.05 -4.24 9.93
CA ILE A 225 15.32 -3.24 10.71
C ILE A 225 14.68 -3.87 11.94
N THR A 226 14.71 -3.16 13.07
CA THR A 226 14.05 -3.57 14.31
C THR A 226 12.70 -2.90 14.48
N VAL A 227 12.62 -1.57 14.25
CA VAL A 227 11.40 -0.78 14.40
C VAL A 227 11.14 -0.01 13.12
N TRP A 228 9.97 -0.22 12.52
CA TRP A 228 9.52 0.53 11.35
C TRP A 228 8.68 1.73 11.77
N LEU A 229 9.03 2.90 11.27
CA LEU A 229 8.37 4.17 11.55
C LEU A 229 7.35 4.50 10.43
N ALA A 230 6.07 4.53 10.78
CA ALA A 230 4.95 4.72 9.86
C ALA A 230 4.08 5.92 10.23
N PRO A 231 4.59 7.17 10.21
CA PRO A 231 3.85 8.35 10.65
C PRO A 231 2.86 8.90 9.62
N SER A 232 2.64 8.22 8.50
CA SER A 232 1.78 8.70 7.40
C SER A 232 0.38 9.06 7.89
N GLU A 233 -0.14 10.19 7.40
CA GLU A 233 -1.45 10.73 7.76
C GLU A 233 -2.55 10.30 6.77
N LEU A 234 -2.18 10.12 5.50
CA LEU A 234 -3.12 9.81 4.43
C LEU A 234 -2.59 8.68 3.54
N GLU A 235 -3.19 7.52 3.72
CA GLU A 235 -2.94 6.31 2.96
C GLU A 235 -4.26 5.60 2.63
N GLY A 236 -4.24 4.71 1.66
CA GLY A 236 -5.36 3.75 1.49
C GLY A 236 -5.14 2.54 2.39
N LEU A 237 -4.15 1.74 2.02
CA LEU A 237 -3.61 0.66 2.82
C LEU A 237 -2.07 0.81 2.79
N HIS A 238 -1.48 1.06 3.93
CA HIS A 238 -0.05 1.35 4.02
C HIS A 238 0.76 0.04 3.91
N ILE A 239 1.24 -0.31 2.71
CA ILE A 239 1.92 -1.59 2.41
C ILE A 239 3.33 -1.70 3.04
N PRO A 240 4.22 -0.67 3.00
CA PRO A 240 5.56 -0.81 3.56
C PRO A 240 5.63 -1.27 5.02
N PRO A 241 4.77 -0.81 5.95
CA PRO A 241 4.70 -1.37 7.30
C PRO A 241 4.30 -2.84 7.33
N GLN A 242 3.40 -3.29 6.45
CA GLN A 242 3.02 -4.71 6.38
C GLN A 242 4.20 -5.57 5.91
N GLU A 243 4.95 -5.11 4.91
CA GLU A 243 6.18 -5.76 4.47
C GLU A 243 7.23 -5.82 5.62
N ALA A 244 7.36 -4.75 6.41
CA ALA A 244 8.21 -4.74 7.59
C ALA A 244 7.75 -5.75 8.66
N MET A 245 6.44 -5.84 8.94
CA MET A 245 5.87 -6.80 9.89
C MET A 245 6.06 -8.25 9.43
N LEU A 246 6.02 -8.55 8.13
CA LEU A 246 6.35 -9.88 7.61
C LEU A 246 7.80 -10.29 7.93
N ALA A 247 8.73 -9.34 7.96
CA ALA A 247 10.09 -9.55 8.42
C ALA A 247 10.25 -9.43 9.96
N GLU A 248 9.14 -9.42 10.73
CA GLU A 248 9.13 -9.26 12.19
C GLU A 248 9.66 -7.90 12.69
N CYS A 249 9.60 -6.82 11.92
CA CYS A 249 9.76 -5.48 12.46
C CYS A 249 8.56 -5.10 13.34
N VAL A 250 8.79 -4.37 14.42
CA VAL A 250 7.68 -3.72 15.14
C VAL A 250 7.35 -2.40 14.46
N VAL A 251 6.08 -2.13 14.23
CA VAL A 251 5.63 -0.89 13.61
C VAL A 251 5.15 0.09 14.67
N VAL A 252 5.58 1.35 14.54
CA VAL A 252 5.00 2.50 15.23
C VAL A 252 4.26 3.35 14.22
N THR A 253 2.97 3.61 14.47
CA THR A 253 2.10 4.45 13.65
C THR A 253 1.40 5.51 14.49
N THR A 254 0.52 6.30 13.88
CA THR A 254 -0.31 7.28 14.57
C THR A 254 -1.80 6.90 14.49
N ASP A 255 -2.62 7.51 15.33
CA ASP A 255 -4.08 7.37 15.33
C ASP A 255 -4.77 8.24 14.26
N ALA A 256 -4.03 8.74 13.27
CA ALA A 256 -4.62 9.46 12.14
C ALA A 256 -5.66 8.58 11.43
N PRO A 257 -6.91 9.07 11.21
CA PRO A 257 -8.03 8.24 10.73
C PRO A 257 -7.80 7.55 9.38
N LEU A 258 -6.94 8.13 8.54
CA LEU A 258 -6.57 7.59 7.23
C LEU A 258 -5.07 7.25 7.15
N SER A 259 -4.45 6.82 8.26
CA SER A 259 -3.06 6.35 8.28
C SER A 259 -2.84 5.09 7.43
N GLY A 260 -3.91 4.37 7.11
CA GLY A 260 -3.87 3.11 6.35
C GLY A 260 -3.29 1.92 7.13
N THR A 261 -3.17 2.04 8.46
CA THR A 261 -2.61 1.02 9.35
C THR A 261 -3.65 0.38 10.28
N SER A 262 -4.85 0.95 10.41
CA SER A 262 -5.92 0.49 11.29
C SER A 262 -6.41 -0.94 11.00
N ASP A 263 -6.16 -1.44 9.79
CA ASP A 263 -6.53 -2.79 9.37
C ASP A 263 -5.70 -3.89 10.07
N TYR A 264 -4.50 -3.54 10.56
CA TYR A 264 -3.52 -4.52 11.04
C TYR A 264 -2.73 -4.07 12.28
N ILE A 265 -2.78 -2.79 12.67
CA ILE A 265 -2.15 -2.31 13.89
C ILE A 265 -3.19 -2.11 14.98
N SER A 266 -3.05 -2.91 16.05
CA SER A 266 -3.71 -2.74 17.33
C SER A 266 -2.66 -2.40 18.38
N HIS A 267 -2.87 -1.31 19.13
CA HIS A 267 -1.91 -0.80 20.12
C HIS A 267 -1.52 -1.88 21.12
N GLU A 268 -0.22 -2.05 21.35
CA GLU A 268 0.42 -3.04 22.24
C GLU A 268 0.17 -4.52 21.88
N LYS A 269 -0.60 -4.79 20.84
CA LYS A 269 -0.87 -6.16 20.36
C LYS A 269 -0.05 -6.49 19.12
N THR A 270 -0.18 -5.68 18.06
CA THR A 270 0.48 -5.92 16.76
C THR A 270 1.39 -4.79 16.32
N GLY A 271 1.41 -3.68 17.05
CA GLY A 271 2.24 -2.51 16.85
C GLY A 271 2.00 -1.49 17.96
N LEU A 272 2.63 -0.32 17.87
CA LEU A 272 2.31 0.80 18.74
C LEU A 272 1.63 1.92 17.97
N VAL A 273 0.58 2.48 18.55
CA VAL A 273 -0.15 3.62 18.01
C VAL A 273 0.11 4.83 18.91
N ALA A 274 0.70 5.88 18.34
CA ALA A 274 0.91 7.17 18.99
C ALA A 274 -0.29 8.09 18.72
N LYS A 275 -0.51 9.07 19.56
CA LYS A 275 -1.32 10.22 19.18
C LYS A 275 -0.75 10.89 17.94
N ASN A 276 -1.58 11.56 17.16
CA ASN A 276 -1.17 12.19 15.90
C ASN A 276 -0.36 13.48 16.14
N ASP A 277 0.67 13.38 16.99
CA ASP A 277 1.66 14.41 17.27
C ASP A 277 3.07 13.82 17.35
N ILE A 278 4.09 14.63 17.07
CA ILE A 278 5.48 14.19 16.98
C ILE A 278 6.05 13.72 18.32
N PHE A 279 5.68 14.34 19.45
CA PHE A 279 6.20 14.00 20.75
C PHE A 279 5.69 12.63 21.21
N SER A 280 4.40 12.36 21.06
CA SER A 280 3.80 11.04 21.28
C SER A 280 4.44 10.00 20.39
N PHE A 281 4.70 10.31 19.12
CA PHE A 281 5.33 9.38 18.18
C PHE A 281 6.74 9.00 18.63
N VAL A 282 7.59 9.98 18.99
CA VAL A 282 8.94 9.75 19.54
C VAL A 282 8.87 8.90 20.80
N ALA A 283 7.95 9.20 21.73
CA ALA A 283 7.81 8.46 22.98
C ALA A 283 7.47 6.98 22.75
N GLN A 284 6.60 6.64 21.81
CA GLN A 284 6.29 5.25 21.48
C GLN A 284 7.48 4.52 20.85
N VAL A 285 8.28 5.19 20.03
CA VAL A 285 9.52 4.59 19.48
C VAL A 285 10.52 4.37 20.60
N GLU A 286 10.73 5.35 21.49
CA GLU A 286 11.63 5.24 22.64
C GLU A 286 11.23 4.08 23.57
N ARG A 287 9.94 3.86 23.78
CA ARG A 287 9.43 2.73 24.58
C ARG A 287 9.90 1.39 24.00
N LEU A 288 9.88 1.20 22.67
CA LEU A 288 10.36 -0.02 22.03
C LEU A 288 11.89 -0.19 22.14
N ILE A 289 12.65 0.91 22.24
CA ILE A 289 14.10 0.83 22.46
C ILE A 289 14.38 0.31 23.87
N ARG A 290 13.62 0.78 24.86
CA ARG A 290 13.80 0.47 26.28
C ARG A 290 13.25 -0.88 26.70
N ASP A 291 12.28 -1.44 25.96
CA ASP A 291 11.57 -2.68 26.29
C ASP A 291 11.73 -3.75 25.18
N PRO A 292 12.81 -4.56 25.23
CA PRO A 292 13.04 -5.64 24.28
C PRO A 292 11.99 -6.75 24.34
N LEU A 293 11.39 -6.99 25.52
CA LEU A 293 10.37 -8.04 25.70
C LEU A 293 9.07 -7.66 25.00
N LEU A 294 8.61 -6.42 25.21
CA LEU A 294 7.45 -5.86 24.51
C LEU A 294 7.70 -5.91 22.99
N ARG A 295 8.89 -5.50 22.55
CA ARG A 295 9.27 -5.51 21.13
C ARG A 295 9.20 -6.92 20.53
N SER A 296 9.73 -7.93 21.20
CA SER A 296 9.69 -9.32 20.76
C SER A 296 8.27 -9.87 20.69
N LYS A 297 7.44 -9.58 21.70
CA LYS A 297 6.03 -10.00 21.74
C LYS A 297 5.24 -9.40 20.57
N ILE A 298 5.34 -8.08 20.38
CA ILE A 298 4.58 -7.36 19.35
C ILE A 298 5.03 -7.79 17.95
N SER A 299 6.32 -8.02 17.71
CA SER A 299 6.83 -8.39 16.39
C SER A 299 6.24 -9.70 15.88
N LYS A 300 6.17 -10.73 16.73
CA LYS A 300 5.57 -12.04 16.39
C LYS A 300 4.08 -11.92 16.12
N ASN A 301 3.35 -11.20 16.99
CA ASN A 301 1.93 -10.96 16.81
C ASN A 301 1.64 -10.15 15.53
N GLY A 302 2.47 -9.15 15.25
CA GLY A 302 2.36 -8.33 14.06
C GLY A 302 2.52 -9.15 12.79
N ARG A 303 3.55 -10.02 12.73
CA ARG A 303 3.75 -10.92 11.58
C ARG A 303 2.54 -11.85 11.40
N LYS A 304 2.06 -12.47 12.49
CA LYS A 304 0.87 -13.33 12.44
C LYS A 304 -0.33 -12.58 11.88
N MET A 305 -0.57 -11.35 12.35
CA MET A 305 -1.67 -10.51 11.84
C MET A 305 -1.60 -10.29 10.33
N ILE A 306 -0.42 -10.02 9.76
CA ILE A 306 -0.29 -9.83 8.31
C ILE A 306 -0.53 -11.13 7.54
N ILE A 307 -0.11 -12.27 8.08
CA ILE A 307 -0.40 -13.59 7.50
C ILE A 307 -1.91 -13.85 7.50
N ASP A 308 -2.60 -13.54 8.59
CA ASP A 308 -4.05 -13.73 8.75
C ASP A 308 -4.87 -12.81 7.80
N LEU A 309 -4.34 -11.65 7.37
CA LEU A 309 -4.96 -10.81 6.32
C LEU A 309 -4.95 -11.47 4.93
N GLY A 310 -4.15 -12.48 4.73
CA GLY A 310 -4.07 -13.27 3.51
C GLY A 310 -2.97 -12.85 2.55
N SER A 311 -2.51 -13.85 1.78
CA SER A 311 -1.58 -13.65 0.67
C SER A 311 -2.23 -12.84 -0.45
N ARG A 312 -1.43 -12.40 -1.41
CA ARG A 312 -1.96 -11.78 -2.63
C ARG A 312 -2.85 -12.74 -3.40
N GLU A 313 -2.45 -14.00 -3.50
CA GLU A 313 -3.22 -15.05 -4.17
C GLU A 313 -4.60 -15.22 -3.52
N THR A 314 -4.64 -15.45 -2.20
CA THR A 314 -5.89 -15.60 -1.45
C THR A 314 -6.81 -14.39 -1.60
N ASN A 315 -6.26 -13.17 -1.60
CA ASN A 315 -7.06 -11.97 -1.74
C ASN A 315 -7.55 -11.75 -3.19
N MET A 316 -6.79 -12.18 -4.20
CA MET A 316 -7.27 -12.15 -5.59
C MET A 316 -8.36 -13.21 -5.83
N GLN A 317 -8.30 -14.37 -5.19
CA GLN A 317 -9.40 -15.34 -5.19
C GLN A 317 -10.68 -14.75 -4.56
N LYS A 318 -10.57 -13.97 -3.48
CA LYS A 318 -11.72 -13.23 -2.90
C LYS A 318 -12.26 -12.18 -3.88
N MET A 319 -11.39 -11.52 -4.64
CA MET A 319 -11.81 -10.56 -5.67
C MET A 319 -12.60 -11.26 -6.78
N VAL A 320 -12.15 -12.43 -7.23
CA VAL A 320 -12.85 -13.24 -8.24
C VAL A 320 -14.23 -13.67 -7.74
N LYS A 321 -14.32 -14.19 -6.51
CA LYS A 321 -15.61 -14.54 -5.89
C LYS A 321 -16.57 -13.38 -5.84
N LEU A 322 -16.08 -12.18 -5.47
CA LEU A 322 -16.90 -10.97 -5.51
C LEU A 322 -17.39 -10.65 -6.93
N PHE A 323 -16.56 -10.83 -7.95
CA PHE A 323 -16.97 -10.60 -9.33
C PHE A 323 -18.08 -11.58 -9.76
N GLU A 324 -17.98 -12.86 -9.37
CA GLU A 324 -18.95 -13.91 -9.65
C GLU A 324 -20.34 -13.63 -9.06
N GLU A 325 -20.42 -12.86 -7.97
CA GLU A 325 -21.71 -12.45 -7.37
C GLU A 325 -22.50 -11.45 -8.24
N PHE A 326 -21.86 -10.83 -9.24
CA PHE A 326 -22.45 -9.74 -10.05
C PHE A 326 -22.54 -10.06 -11.55
N ILE A 327 -22.02 -11.18 -12.01
CA ILE A 327 -22.08 -11.67 -13.40
C ILE A 327 -23.26 -12.63 -13.55
#